data_9ab4259165eee1e95bc0d862332b00ab
#
_entry.id   9ab4259165eee1e95bc0d862332b00ab
#
_cell.length_a   1.000
_cell.length_b   1.000
_cell.length_c   1.000
_cell.angle_alpha   90.00
_cell.angle_beta   90.00
_cell.angle_gamma   90.00
#
_symmetry.space_group_name_H-M   'P 1'
#
loop_
_entity.id
_entity.type
_entity.pdbx_description
1 polymer ?
#
loop_
_entity_poly.entity_id
_entity_poly.type
_entity_poly.pdbx_seq_one_letter_code
_entity_poly.pdbx_strand_id
1 'polypeptide(L)'
;MTVSQAIDRVDRLKPNSFSYADKLVWLGELDGRVKREIIDAYTGGEDKKFTPYAPADAENGEGDRADAELLAEEPYDEMYIHYLCARIDYANCEYDRFNNSDAMFEAAYSAFRNAYNREHDAKTRKKNYW
;
A
#
# COMPACT_ATOMS: atom_id res chain seq x y z
N MET A 1 -5.31 -6.54 6.84
CA MET A 1 -3.90 -6.96 7.07
C MET A 1 -3.17 -5.82 7.75
N THR A 2 -2.40 -6.12 8.78
CA THR A 2 -1.56 -5.11 9.42
C THR A 2 -0.23 -4.98 8.72
N VAL A 3 0.50 -3.91 9.05
CA VAL A 3 1.83 -3.68 8.53
C VAL A 3 2.76 -4.86 8.81
N SER A 4 2.80 -5.34 10.06
CA SER A 4 3.68 -6.44 10.41
C SER A 4 3.30 -7.74 9.72
N GLN A 5 2.02 -7.99 9.54
CA GLN A 5 1.55 -9.19 8.83
C GLN A 5 2.02 -9.19 7.37
N ALA A 6 1.96 -8.04 6.70
CA ALA A 6 2.42 -7.94 5.32
C ALA A 6 3.91 -8.21 5.21
N ILE A 7 4.70 -7.61 6.10
CA ILE A 7 6.16 -7.78 6.09
C ILE A 7 6.55 -9.22 6.39
N ASP A 8 5.94 -9.83 7.42
CA ASP A 8 6.21 -11.22 7.77
C ASP A 8 5.88 -12.17 6.62
N ARG A 9 4.76 -11.91 5.95
CA ARG A 9 4.34 -12.75 4.83
C ARG A 9 5.32 -12.69 3.67
N VAL A 10 5.78 -11.48 3.32
CA VAL A 10 6.77 -11.31 2.26
C VAL A 10 8.08 -11.98 2.62
N ASP A 11 8.52 -11.86 3.87
CA ASP A 11 9.78 -12.48 4.30
C ASP A 11 9.74 -14.00 4.20
N ARG A 12 8.56 -14.59 4.42
CA ARG A 12 8.39 -16.04 4.23
C ARG A 12 8.34 -16.45 2.78
N LEU A 13 7.72 -15.62 1.93
CA LEU A 13 7.56 -15.95 0.51
C LEU A 13 8.83 -15.69 -0.29
N LYS A 14 9.58 -14.66 0.07
CA LYS A 14 10.77 -14.24 -0.66
C LYS A 14 11.84 -13.85 0.35
N PRO A 15 12.69 -14.79 0.78
CA PRO A 15 13.77 -14.47 1.69
C PRO A 15 14.65 -13.36 1.14
N ASN A 16 14.99 -12.39 1.99
CA ASN A 16 15.75 -11.22 1.59
C ASN A 16 16.53 -10.68 2.77
N SER A 17 17.47 -9.79 2.49
CA SER A 17 18.32 -9.18 3.51
C SER A 17 17.92 -7.75 3.87
N PHE A 18 16.79 -7.26 3.36
CA PHE A 18 16.35 -5.90 3.65
C PHE A 18 15.78 -5.82 5.04
N SER A 19 15.99 -4.67 5.69
CA SER A 19 15.55 -4.48 7.07
C SER A 19 14.03 -4.30 7.15
N TYR A 20 13.50 -4.52 8.34
CA TYR A 20 12.10 -4.20 8.63
C TYR A 20 11.81 -2.72 8.35
N ALA A 21 12.73 -1.83 8.71
CA ALA A 21 12.57 -0.39 8.50
C ALA A 21 12.42 -0.03 7.02
N ASP A 22 13.19 -0.66 6.13
CA ASP A 22 13.09 -0.43 4.70
C ASP A 22 11.70 -0.82 4.18
N LYS A 23 11.23 -1.98 4.58
CA LYS A 23 9.91 -2.47 4.16
C LYS A 23 8.78 -1.61 4.72
N LEU A 24 8.95 -1.12 5.93
CA LEU A 24 8.00 -0.22 6.57
C LEU A 24 7.85 1.08 5.77
N VAL A 25 8.97 1.66 5.35
CA VAL A 25 8.98 2.87 4.53
C VAL A 25 8.29 2.61 3.19
N TRP A 26 8.58 1.48 2.56
CA TRP A 26 7.95 1.12 1.29
C TRP A 26 6.42 1.02 1.41
N LEU A 27 5.93 0.39 2.48
CA LEU A 27 4.49 0.30 2.72
C LEU A 27 3.87 1.68 2.96
N GLY A 28 4.58 2.54 3.67
CA GLY A 28 4.14 3.92 3.90
C GLY A 28 4.02 4.71 2.60
N GLU A 29 4.97 4.52 1.69
CA GLU A 29 4.92 5.17 0.39
C GLU A 29 3.70 4.71 -0.42
N LEU A 30 3.43 3.41 -0.40
CA LEU A 30 2.27 2.88 -1.12
C LEU A 30 0.96 3.38 -0.53
N ASP A 31 0.80 3.33 0.78
CA ASP A 31 -0.45 3.80 1.39
C ASP A 31 -0.61 5.32 1.29
N GLY A 32 0.49 6.06 1.24
CA GLY A 32 0.44 7.49 0.91
C GLY A 32 -0.11 7.72 -0.49
N ARG A 33 0.31 6.89 -1.44
CA ARG A 33 -0.21 6.94 -2.80
C ARG A 33 -1.70 6.58 -2.85
N VAL A 34 -2.10 5.53 -2.14
CA VAL A 34 -3.50 5.13 -2.03
C VAL A 34 -4.36 6.28 -1.51
N LYS A 35 -3.90 6.94 -0.46
CA LYS A 35 -4.62 8.06 0.13
C LYS A 35 -4.80 9.19 -0.87
N ARG A 36 -3.72 9.57 -1.56
CA ARG A 36 -3.78 10.69 -2.51
C ARG A 36 -4.56 10.38 -3.77
N GLU A 37 -4.34 9.19 -4.35
CA GLU A 37 -4.87 8.88 -5.67
C GLU A 37 -6.28 8.27 -5.65
N ILE A 38 -6.64 7.61 -4.56
CA ILE A 38 -7.88 6.88 -4.49
C ILE A 38 -8.82 7.46 -3.44
N ILE A 39 -8.40 7.50 -2.19
CA ILE A 39 -9.29 7.87 -1.09
C ILE A 39 -9.70 9.33 -1.17
N ASP A 40 -8.74 10.22 -1.37
CA ASP A 40 -9.02 11.67 -1.39
C ASP A 40 -9.80 12.11 -2.65
N ALA A 41 -9.92 11.22 -3.64
CA ALA A 41 -10.66 11.53 -4.86
C ALA A 41 -12.19 11.46 -4.66
N TYR A 42 -12.65 10.95 -3.49
CA TYR A 42 -14.07 10.70 -3.28
C TYR A 42 -14.62 11.46 -2.09
N THR A 43 -15.92 11.67 -2.08
CA THR A 43 -16.61 12.37 -1.01
C THR A 43 -16.38 11.66 0.33
N GLY A 44 -15.96 12.41 1.33
CA GLY A 44 -15.66 11.86 2.66
C GLY A 44 -14.25 11.29 2.79
N GLY A 45 -13.50 11.18 1.71
CA GLY A 45 -12.14 10.65 1.76
C GLY A 45 -11.21 11.52 2.60
N GLU A 46 -11.39 12.84 2.56
CA GLU A 46 -10.56 13.76 3.33
C GLU A 46 -10.78 13.64 4.84
N ASP A 47 -11.86 13.00 5.28
CA ASP A 47 -12.09 12.78 6.70
C ASP A 47 -11.30 11.59 7.22
N LYS A 48 -10.79 10.74 6.33
CA LYS A 48 -9.95 9.62 6.73
C LYS A 48 -8.52 10.11 6.89
N LYS A 49 -7.99 9.97 8.09
CA LYS A 49 -6.63 10.41 8.37
C LYS A 49 -5.65 9.29 8.09
N PHE A 50 -4.50 9.65 7.58
CA PHE A 50 -3.41 8.71 7.36
C PHE A 50 -2.12 9.28 7.93
N THR A 51 -1.47 8.51 8.79
CA THR A 51 -0.16 8.85 9.33
C THR A 51 0.84 7.87 8.74
N PRO A 52 1.89 8.34 8.07
CA PRO A 52 2.87 7.43 7.47
C PRO A 52 3.49 6.50 8.50
N TYR A 53 3.79 5.29 8.09
CA TYR A 53 4.48 4.33 8.92
C TYR A 53 5.95 4.75 9.05
N ALA A 54 6.52 4.61 10.24
CA ALA A 54 7.89 5.06 10.50
C ALA A 54 8.60 4.10 11.44
N PRO A 55 9.94 4.01 11.34
CA PRO A 55 10.70 3.21 12.31
C PRO A 55 10.48 3.68 13.74
N ALA A 56 10.63 2.77 14.68
CA ALA A 56 10.40 3.04 16.09
C ALA A 56 11.26 4.16 16.65
N ASP A 57 12.44 4.40 16.08
CA ASP A 57 13.37 5.44 16.51
C ASP A 57 13.17 6.78 15.78
N ALA A 58 12.10 6.90 15.00
CA ALA A 58 11.82 8.15 14.32
C ALA A 58 11.48 9.25 15.31
N GLU A 59 11.79 10.48 14.93
CA GLU A 59 11.64 11.64 15.82
C GLU A 59 10.21 11.90 16.26
N ASN A 60 9.22 11.46 15.50
CA ASN A 60 7.82 11.68 15.86
C ASN A 60 7.37 10.86 17.07
N GLY A 61 8.17 9.91 17.53
CA GLY A 61 7.89 9.16 18.74
C GLY A 61 6.70 8.22 18.70
N GLU A 62 6.14 7.97 17.53
CA GLU A 62 4.95 7.15 17.41
C GLU A 62 5.24 5.66 17.27
N GLY A 63 6.49 5.27 17.30
CA GLY A 63 6.89 3.89 17.11
C GLY A 63 6.80 3.46 15.66
N ASP A 64 6.95 2.17 15.41
CA ASP A 64 6.98 1.64 14.05
C ASP A 64 5.58 1.34 13.49
N ARG A 65 4.55 1.46 14.31
CA ARG A 65 3.17 1.22 13.90
C ARG A 65 2.95 -0.16 13.29
N ALA A 66 3.63 -1.15 13.83
CA ALA A 66 3.50 -2.54 13.34
C ALA A 66 2.06 -3.02 13.34
N ASP A 67 1.25 -2.54 14.28
CA ASP A 67 -0.14 -2.94 14.42
C ASP A 67 -1.10 -2.13 13.55
N ALA A 68 -0.60 -1.14 12.81
CA ALA A 68 -1.47 -0.32 11.97
C ALA A 68 -2.09 -1.15 10.86
N GLU A 69 -3.38 -0.94 10.61
CA GLU A 69 -4.05 -1.57 9.50
C GLU A 69 -3.71 -0.85 8.20
N LEU A 70 -3.40 -1.63 7.17
CA LEU A 70 -3.18 -1.07 5.84
C LEU A 70 -4.50 -0.56 5.28
N LEU A 71 -4.42 0.45 4.40
CA LEU A 71 -5.63 1.14 3.91
C LEU A 71 -6.52 0.28 3.03
N ALA A 72 -5.94 -0.61 2.22
CA ALA A 72 -6.74 -1.50 1.39
C ALA A 72 -7.13 -2.75 2.19
N GLU A 73 -8.43 -3.07 2.16
CA GLU A 73 -8.98 -4.19 2.93
C GLU A 73 -9.05 -5.45 2.07
N GLU A 74 -9.30 -6.60 2.72
CA GLU A 74 -9.55 -7.82 1.98
C GLU A 74 -10.73 -7.63 1.03
N PRO A 75 -10.68 -8.24 -0.15
CA PRO A 75 -9.64 -9.13 -0.68
C PRO A 75 -8.55 -8.41 -1.45
N TYR A 76 -8.45 -7.10 -1.34
CA TYR A 76 -7.54 -6.30 -2.17
C TYR A 76 -6.16 -6.09 -1.54
N ASP A 77 -5.93 -6.59 -0.35
CA ASP A 77 -4.69 -6.38 0.39
C ASP A 77 -3.49 -7.20 -0.14
N GLU A 78 -3.73 -8.12 -1.07
CA GLU A 78 -2.62 -8.83 -1.73
C GLU A 78 -1.70 -7.87 -2.49
N MET A 79 -2.17 -6.70 -2.87
CA MET A 79 -1.33 -5.73 -3.58
C MET A 79 -0.10 -5.32 -2.78
N TYR A 80 -0.19 -5.33 -1.45
CA TYR A 80 0.97 -5.00 -0.61
C TYR A 80 2.07 -6.02 -0.73
N ILE A 81 1.70 -7.29 -0.84
CA ILE A 81 2.66 -8.39 -1.01
C ILE A 81 3.38 -8.24 -2.35
N HIS A 82 2.62 -8.01 -3.41
CA HIS A 82 3.22 -7.82 -4.74
C HIS A 82 4.11 -6.59 -4.80
N TYR A 83 3.70 -5.51 -4.13
CA TYR A 83 4.50 -4.29 -4.08
C TYR A 83 5.84 -4.51 -3.39
N LEU A 84 5.81 -5.16 -2.22
CA LEU A 84 7.05 -5.44 -1.49
C LEU A 84 7.96 -6.38 -2.29
N CYS A 85 7.40 -7.40 -2.93
CA CYS A 85 8.18 -8.29 -3.79
C CYS A 85 8.83 -7.50 -4.93
N ALA A 86 8.10 -6.59 -5.56
CA ALA A 86 8.65 -5.77 -6.64
C ALA A 86 9.80 -4.88 -6.14
N ARG A 87 9.63 -4.26 -4.98
CA ARG A 87 10.69 -3.41 -4.41
C ARG A 87 11.95 -4.22 -4.08
N ILE A 88 11.77 -5.42 -3.54
CA ILE A 88 12.90 -6.30 -3.22
C ILE A 88 13.62 -6.71 -4.51
N ASP A 89 12.88 -7.13 -5.54
CA ASP A 89 13.47 -7.56 -6.80
C ASP A 89 14.22 -6.41 -7.48
N TYR A 90 13.63 -5.22 -7.49
CA TYR A 90 14.27 -4.05 -8.06
C TYR A 90 15.58 -3.71 -7.33
N ALA A 91 15.54 -3.72 -6.00
CA ALA A 91 16.72 -3.39 -5.20
C ALA A 91 17.85 -4.43 -5.35
N ASN A 92 17.48 -5.69 -5.67
CA ASN A 92 18.45 -6.75 -5.95
C ASN A 92 18.87 -6.81 -7.42
N CYS A 93 18.41 -5.85 -8.24
CA CYS A 93 18.70 -5.82 -9.68
C CYS A 93 18.20 -7.05 -10.42
N GLU A 94 17.16 -7.70 -9.91
CA GLU A 94 16.53 -8.85 -10.56
C GLU A 94 15.35 -8.37 -11.41
N TYR A 95 15.67 -7.73 -12.54
CA TYR A 95 14.67 -6.99 -13.29
C TYR A 95 13.60 -7.85 -13.95
N ASP A 96 13.92 -9.07 -14.33
CA ASP A 96 12.88 -9.97 -14.87
C ASP A 96 11.84 -10.30 -13.80
N ARG A 97 12.28 -10.58 -12.58
CA ARG A 97 11.38 -10.82 -11.46
C ARG A 97 10.61 -9.57 -11.09
N PHE A 98 11.30 -8.42 -11.11
CA PHE A 98 10.64 -7.14 -10.87
C PHE A 98 9.50 -6.91 -11.85
N ASN A 99 9.72 -7.15 -13.14
CA ASN A 99 8.68 -6.96 -14.15
C ASN A 99 7.44 -7.81 -13.84
N ASN A 100 7.65 -9.05 -13.42
CA ASN A 100 6.53 -9.93 -13.06
C ASN A 100 5.81 -9.46 -11.80
N SER A 101 6.56 -9.13 -10.75
CA SER A 101 5.97 -8.66 -9.49
C SER A 101 5.25 -7.33 -9.69
N ASP A 102 5.82 -6.43 -10.48
CA ASP A 102 5.22 -5.13 -10.76
C ASP A 102 3.93 -5.27 -11.56
N ALA A 103 3.91 -6.18 -12.54
CA ALA A 103 2.70 -6.44 -13.31
C ALA A 103 1.57 -6.97 -12.41
N MET A 104 1.89 -7.86 -11.48
CA MET A 104 0.91 -8.36 -10.51
C MET A 104 0.45 -7.24 -9.57
N PHE A 105 1.36 -6.40 -9.12
CA PHE A 105 1.01 -5.24 -8.30
C PHE A 105 0.07 -4.30 -9.04
N GLU A 106 0.39 -3.93 -10.27
CA GLU A 106 -0.43 -2.99 -11.02
C GLU A 106 -1.84 -3.55 -11.28
N ALA A 107 -1.95 -4.85 -11.54
CA ALA A 107 -3.25 -5.48 -11.69
C ALA A 107 -4.05 -5.44 -10.39
N ALA A 108 -3.40 -5.72 -9.27
CA ALA A 108 -4.05 -5.72 -7.96
C ALA A 108 -4.45 -4.29 -7.55
N TYR A 109 -3.58 -3.32 -7.82
CA TYR A 109 -3.86 -1.90 -7.51
C TYR A 109 -5.07 -1.40 -8.33
N SER A 110 -5.12 -1.76 -9.61
CA SER A 110 -6.25 -1.38 -10.46
C SER A 110 -7.56 -2.03 -10.00
N ALA A 111 -7.49 -3.29 -9.56
CA ALA A 111 -8.67 -3.98 -9.03
C ALA A 111 -9.19 -3.28 -7.77
N PHE A 112 -8.30 -2.88 -6.88
CA PHE A 112 -8.68 -2.14 -5.68
C PHE A 112 -9.28 -0.78 -6.05
N ARG A 113 -8.64 -0.05 -6.95
CA ARG A 113 -9.16 1.26 -7.39
C ARG A 113 -10.57 1.12 -7.98
N ASN A 114 -10.77 0.12 -8.84
CA ASN A 114 -12.07 -0.10 -9.45
C ASN A 114 -13.15 -0.46 -8.43
N ALA A 115 -12.80 -1.28 -7.45
CA ALA A 115 -13.71 -1.63 -6.37
C ALA A 115 -14.08 -0.41 -5.53
N TYR A 116 -13.08 0.40 -5.20
CA TYR A 116 -13.29 1.62 -4.43
C TYR A 116 -14.19 2.60 -5.21
N ASN A 117 -13.99 2.70 -6.53
CA ASN A 117 -14.81 3.55 -7.39
C ASN A 117 -16.27 3.12 -7.39
N ARG A 118 -16.52 1.82 -7.35
CA ARG A 118 -17.91 1.31 -7.32
C ARG A 118 -18.61 1.59 -6.00
N GLU A 119 -17.85 1.67 -4.92
CA GLU A 119 -18.40 1.80 -3.58
C GLU A 119 -18.52 3.24 -3.09
N HIS A 120 -17.89 4.18 -3.76
CA HIS A 120 -17.78 5.57 -3.29
C HIS A 120 -18.13 6.54 -4.40
N ASP A 121 -18.63 7.72 -4.01
CA ASP A 121 -18.96 8.78 -4.95
C ASP A 121 -17.75 9.68 -5.17
N ALA A 122 -17.38 9.90 -6.42
CA ALA A 122 -16.35 10.87 -6.75
C ALA A 122 -16.82 12.27 -6.39
N LYS A 123 -15.88 13.12 -5.95
CA LYS A 123 -16.20 14.49 -5.53
C LYS A 123 -16.87 15.32 -6.62
N THR A 124 -16.57 15.06 -7.88
CA THR A 124 -17.14 15.80 -9.00
C THR A 124 -18.31 15.09 -9.65
N ARG A 125 -18.63 13.88 -9.24
CA ARG A 125 -19.59 13.04 -9.94
C ARG A 125 -21.00 13.59 -9.93
N LYS A 126 -21.44 14.08 -8.81
CA LYS A 126 -22.82 14.58 -8.69
C LYS A 126 -23.10 15.83 -9.50
N LYS A 127 -22.11 16.46 -10.07
CA LYS A 127 -22.31 17.62 -10.92
C LYS A 127 -22.72 17.24 -12.33
N ASN A 128 -22.63 15.96 -12.64
CA ASN A 128 -22.89 15.47 -13.98
C ASN A 128 -24.22 14.78 -14.14
N TYR A 129 -25.07 14.89 -13.08
CA TYR A 129 -26.21 14.16 -13.15
C TYR A 129 -27.26 14.88 -13.65
N TRP A 130 -27.62 14.95 -14.38
CA TRP A 130 -28.57 15.47 -14.94
C TRP A 130 -28.33 15.51 -15.88
#